data_d0b0834e6bdf09ef91ed4bbf4eb6f8cf
#
_entry.id   d0b0834e6bdf09ef91ed4bbf4eb6f8cf
#
_cell.length_a   1.000
_cell.length_b   1.000
_cell.length_c   1.000
_cell.angle_alpha   90.00
_cell.angle_beta   90.00
_cell.angle_gamma   90.00
#
_symmetry.space_group_name_H-M   'P 1'
#
loop_
_entity.id
_entity.type
_entity.pdbx_description
1 polymer ?
#
loop_
_entity_poly.entity_id
_entity_poly.type
_entity_poly.pdbx_seq_one_letter_code
_entity_poly.pdbx_strand_id
1 'polypeptide(L)'
;MTESTPPDRPPKRAKSATRDSLVLVHTGDGKGKSSSAFGVVVRSVARNWDVAVVQFLKSGEWNTGEQQICSEKLGVDWWSLGEGFTWDSKDLSEDEAVAQAAWAHAQDCLNNGRYRLVVLDEITYPLNWGWLVLDDVVTAVKTRSPMTNVVITGRDAPGALIDIADTATEMRNIKHAYEKGVLAKKGIDY
;
A
#
# COMPACT_ATOMS: atom_id res chain seq x y z
N MET A 1 -17.38 -31.32 -12.82
CA MET A 1 -16.24 -30.95 -11.91
C MET A 1 -15.02 -31.61 -12.52
N THR A 2 -14.12 -30.84 -13.11
CA THR A 2 -12.86 -31.32 -13.61
C THR A 2 -11.91 -31.53 -12.44
N GLU A 3 -11.55 -32.75 -12.13
CA GLU A 3 -10.49 -33.06 -11.17
C GLU A 3 -9.19 -32.45 -11.69
N SER A 4 -8.73 -31.39 -11.02
CA SER A 4 -7.42 -30.81 -11.27
C SER A 4 -6.38 -31.61 -10.48
N THR A 5 -5.72 -32.56 -11.15
CA THR A 5 -4.54 -33.23 -10.58
C THR A 5 -3.37 -32.25 -10.47
N PRO A 6 -2.63 -32.25 -9.36
CA PRO A 6 -1.42 -31.45 -9.25
C PRO A 6 -0.44 -31.76 -10.39
N PRO A 7 0.24 -30.76 -10.97
CA PRO A 7 1.21 -31.03 -12.06
C PRO A 7 2.39 -31.86 -11.53
N ASP A 8 2.77 -32.88 -12.28
CA ASP A 8 3.89 -33.79 -11.96
C ASP A 8 5.26 -33.10 -11.83
N ARG A 9 5.36 -31.86 -12.28
CA ARG A 9 6.60 -31.07 -12.23
C ARG A 9 6.29 -29.62 -11.89
N PRO A 10 7.14 -28.96 -11.07
CA PRO A 10 7.01 -27.52 -10.86
C PRO A 10 7.10 -26.78 -12.21
N PRO A 11 6.38 -25.65 -12.39
CA PRO A 11 6.45 -24.87 -13.61
C PRO A 11 7.92 -24.51 -13.91
N LYS A 12 8.31 -24.53 -15.20
CA LYS A 12 9.66 -24.13 -15.61
C LYS A 12 9.93 -22.74 -15.08
N ARG A 13 10.95 -22.60 -14.24
CA ARG A 13 11.40 -21.29 -13.78
C ARG A 13 11.92 -20.51 -14.99
N ALA A 14 11.45 -19.28 -15.17
CA ALA A 14 12.12 -18.30 -16.01
C ALA A 14 13.59 -18.16 -15.55
N LYS A 15 14.49 -17.72 -16.43
CA LYS A 15 15.88 -17.45 -16.04
C LYS A 15 15.85 -16.56 -14.80
N SER A 16 16.47 -17.01 -13.71
CA SER A 16 16.49 -16.26 -12.45
C SER A 16 17.23 -14.93 -12.65
N ALA A 17 16.52 -13.83 -12.39
CA ALA A 17 17.12 -12.52 -12.27
C ALA A 17 17.01 -12.08 -10.81
N THR A 18 18.09 -11.57 -10.25
CA THR A 18 18.07 -10.92 -8.94
C THR A 18 17.85 -9.43 -9.13
N ARG A 19 16.97 -8.84 -8.34
CA ARG A 19 16.78 -7.40 -8.23
C ARG A 19 17.05 -6.96 -6.80
N ASP A 20 17.66 -5.81 -6.63
CA ASP A 20 17.97 -5.27 -5.30
C ASP A 20 16.71 -4.85 -4.55
N SER A 21 15.70 -4.39 -5.26
CA SER A 21 14.40 -4.01 -4.72
C SER A 21 13.28 -4.19 -5.74
N LEU A 22 12.04 -4.32 -5.24
CA LEU A 22 10.84 -4.53 -6.03
C LEU A 22 9.80 -3.45 -5.76
N VAL A 23 8.97 -3.18 -6.77
CA VAL A 23 7.75 -2.37 -6.68
C VAL A 23 6.53 -3.29 -6.82
N LEU A 24 5.65 -3.28 -5.83
CA LEU A 24 4.40 -4.03 -5.82
C LEU A 24 3.22 -3.05 -5.82
N VAL A 25 2.21 -3.33 -6.64
CA VAL A 25 0.96 -2.57 -6.66
C VAL A 25 -0.20 -3.50 -6.33
N HIS A 26 -0.97 -3.16 -5.29
CA HIS A 26 -2.20 -3.85 -4.92
C HIS A 26 -3.39 -2.92 -5.18
N THR A 27 -4.22 -3.27 -6.15
CA THR A 27 -5.34 -2.43 -6.61
C THR A 27 -6.66 -3.21 -6.68
N GLY A 28 -7.69 -2.59 -7.21
CA GLY A 28 -9.02 -3.16 -7.41
C GLY A 28 -10.02 -2.88 -6.28
N ASP A 29 -11.29 -3.24 -6.49
CA ASP A 29 -12.40 -2.93 -5.59
C ASP A 29 -12.52 -3.87 -4.39
N GLY A 30 -11.94 -5.07 -4.48
CA GLY A 30 -12.02 -6.08 -3.42
C GLY A 30 -11.20 -5.72 -2.19
N LYS A 31 -11.61 -6.28 -1.05
CA LYS A 31 -10.85 -6.19 0.21
C LYS A 31 -9.51 -6.94 0.12
N GLY A 32 -8.55 -6.51 0.94
CA GLY A 32 -7.29 -7.21 1.12
C GLY A 32 -6.05 -6.45 0.62
N LYS A 33 -6.21 -5.30 -0.03
CA LYS A 33 -5.06 -4.50 -0.54
C LYS A 33 -4.09 -4.14 0.58
N SER A 34 -4.55 -3.41 1.60
CA SER A 34 -3.75 -3.02 2.77
C SER A 34 -3.35 -4.24 3.60
N SER A 35 -4.26 -5.21 3.83
CA SER A 35 -3.92 -6.44 4.56
C SER A 35 -2.80 -7.24 3.89
N SER A 36 -2.77 -7.30 2.55
CA SER A 36 -1.68 -7.91 1.79
C SER A 36 -0.37 -7.13 1.95
N ALA A 37 -0.42 -5.79 1.90
CA ALA A 37 0.73 -4.93 2.13
C ALA A 37 1.31 -5.13 3.55
N PHE A 38 0.45 -5.19 4.56
CA PHE A 38 0.88 -5.44 5.95
C PHE A 38 1.41 -6.86 6.16
N GLY A 39 0.95 -7.84 5.38
CA GLY A 39 1.58 -9.15 5.30
C GLY A 39 3.04 -9.07 4.79
N VAL A 40 3.33 -8.16 3.84
CA VAL A 40 4.72 -7.88 3.40
C VAL A 40 5.52 -7.18 4.50
N VAL A 41 4.92 -6.23 5.23
CA VAL A 41 5.54 -5.58 6.40
C VAL A 41 6.02 -6.60 7.42
N VAL A 42 5.15 -7.54 7.83
CA VAL A 42 5.50 -8.60 8.79
C VAL A 42 6.67 -9.46 8.29
N ARG A 43 6.69 -9.82 6.98
CA ARG A 43 7.80 -10.57 6.38
C ARG A 43 9.11 -9.76 6.41
N SER A 44 9.04 -8.45 6.19
CA SER A 44 10.20 -7.56 6.17
C SER A 44 10.79 -7.38 7.57
N VAL A 45 9.94 -7.14 8.57
CA VAL A 45 10.37 -7.06 9.97
C VAL A 45 11.01 -8.37 10.43
N ALA A 46 10.48 -9.53 10.02
CA ALA A 46 11.09 -10.85 10.30
C ALA A 46 12.49 -11.02 9.67
N ARG A 47 12.91 -10.12 8.78
CA ARG A 47 14.26 -10.02 8.21
C ARG A 47 15.10 -8.91 8.84
N ASN A 48 14.62 -8.30 9.92
CA ASN A 48 15.24 -7.14 10.57
C ASN A 48 15.42 -5.95 9.60
N TRP A 49 14.44 -5.74 8.72
CA TRP A 49 14.41 -4.58 7.84
C TRP A 49 13.75 -3.41 8.53
N ASP A 50 14.32 -2.22 8.37
CA ASP A 50 13.61 -0.99 8.70
C ASP A 50 12.46 -0.77 7.70
N VAL A 51 11.28 -0.53 8.23
CA VAL A 51 10.03 -0.42 7.45
C VAL A 51 9.35 0.91 7.77
N ALA A 52 8.92 1.60 6.72
CA ALA A 52 8.06 2.78 6.78
C ALA A 52 6.67 2.48 6.21
N VAL A 53 5.62 2.96 6.87
CA VAL A 53 4.25 2.96 6.35
C VAL A 53 3.71 4.39 6.37
N VAL A 54 3.30 4.88 5.21
CA VAL A 54 2.63 6.18 5.05
C VAL A 54 1.21 5.91 4.55
N GLN A 55 0.22 6.27 5.37
CA GLN A 55 -1.21 6.16 5.04
C GLN A 55 -1.78 7.53 4.67
N PHE A 56 -2.41 7.62 3.49
CA PHE A 56 -2.84 8.89 2.89
C PHE A 56 -4.26 9.33 3.26
N LEU A 57 -5.13 8.42 3.68
CA LEU A 57 -6.55 8.73 3.90
C LEU A 57 -7.08 8.46 5.31
N LYS A 58 -6.28 7.87 6.17
CA LYS A 58 -6.74 7.55 7.53
C LYS A 58 -6.25 8.61 8.51
N SER A 59 -7.18 9.18 9.29
CA SER A 59 -6.80 10.04 10.42
C SER A 59 -6.10 9.25 11.50
N GLY A 60 -5.22 9.91 12.26
CA GLY A 60 -4.59 9.35 13.44
C GLY A 60 -5.58 8.91 14.52
N GLU A 61 -6.86 9.31 14.43
CA GLU A 61 -7.93 8.88 15.33
C GLU A 61 -8.43 7.45 15.04
N TRP A 62 -8.21 6.93 13.83
CA TRP A 62 -8.56 5.56 13.46
C TRP A 62 -7.41 4.59 13.72
N ASN A 63 -7.21 4.22 14.97
CA ASN A 63 -6.27 3.17 15.36
C ASN A 63 -6.76 1.81 14.83
N THR A 64 -6.21 1.39 13.71
CA THR A 64 -6.41 0.02 13.21
C THR A 64 -5.55 -0.95 13.98
N GLY A 65 -5.99 -2.21 14.10
CA GLY A 65 -5.21 -3.25 14.77
C GLY A 65 -3.83 -3.42 14.13
N GLU A 66 -3.71 -3.27 12.81
CA GLU A 66 -2.45 -3.35 12.10
C GLU A 66 -1.50 -2.21 12.47
N GLN A 67 -1.99 -0.98 12.57
CA GLN A 67 -1.18 0.17 12.99
C GLN A 67 -0.64 -0.06 14.40
N GLN A 68 -1.52 -0.44 15.33
CA GLN A 68 -1.12 -0.67 16.72
C GLN A 68 -0.03 -1.75 16.82
N ILE A 69 -0.20 -2.89 16.17
CA ILE A 69 0.77 -3.98 16.22
C ILE A 69 2.07 -3.60 15.52
N CYS A 70 1.99 -3.02 14.32
CA CYS A 70 3.17 -2.68 13.53
C CYS A 70 4.02 -1.61 14.23
N SER A 71 3.43 -0.53 14.75
CA SER A 71 4.18 0.54 15.42
C SER A 71 4.63 0.14 16.82
N GLU A 72 3.74 -0.39 17.67
CA GLU A 72 4.04 -0.63 19.09
C GLU A 72 4.84 -1.91 19.35
N LYS A 73 4.65 -2.95 18.54
CA LYS A 73 5.26 -4.27 18.77
C LYS A 73 6.34 -4.63 17.77
N LEU A 74 6.22 -4.17 16.52
CA LEU A 74 7.12 -4.56 15.45
C LEU A 74 8.15 -3.48 15.10
N GLY A 75 8.08 -2.29 15.72
CA GLY A 75 9.04 -1.21 15.50
C GLY A 75 8.98 -0.61 14.09
N VAL A 76 7.80 -0.66 13.45
CA VAL A 76 7.56 -0.04 12.15
C VAL A 76 7.34 1.46 12.35
N ASP A 77 8.04 2.28 11.58
CA ASP A 77 7.78 3.71 11.52
C ASP A 77 6.48 3.95 10.73
N TRP A 78 5.46 4.47 11.42
CA TRP A 78 4.10 4.57 10.87
C TRP A 78 3.57 5.99 10.96
N TRP A 79 3.10 6.50 9.84
CA TRP A 79 2.45 7.82 9.74
C TRP A 79 1.07 7.69 9.10
N SER A 80 0.05 8.14 9.82
CA SER A 80 -1.31 8.34 9.32
C SER A 80 -1.51 9.85 9.25
N LEU A 81 -1.41 10.42 8.07
CA LEU A 81 -1.35 11.86 7.86
C LEU A 81 -2.67 12.42 7.29
N GLY A 82 -3.75 11.63 7.27
CA GLY A 82 -5.09 12.07 6.90
C GLY A 82 -5.89 12.53 8.12
N GLU A 83 -6.73 13.56 7.99
CA GLU A 83 -7.62 14.03 9.06
C GLU A 83 -8.96 13.26 9.15
N GLY A 84 -9.10 12.11 8.47
CA GLY A 84 -10.31 11.30 8.46
C GLY A 84 -10.89 11.06 7.07
N PHE A 85 -12.13 10.61 7.01
CA PHE A 85 -12.79 10.40 5.73
C PHE A 85 -13.12 11.74 5.09
N THR A 86 -12.55 12.01 3.93
CA THR A 86 -12.83 13.18 3.08
C THR A 86 -14.31 13.33 2.71
N TRP A 87 -15.11 12.25 2.83
CA TRP A 87 -16.55 12.27 2.58
C TRP A 87 -17.33 13.16 3.56
N ASP A 88 -16.78 13.43 4.74
CA ASP A 88 -17.37 14.29 5.78
C ASP A 88 -16.63 15.64 5.93
N SER A 89 -15.52 15.84 5.18
CA SER A 89 -14.74 17.08 5.22
C SER A 89 -15.51 18.25 4.60
N LYS A 90 -15.45 19.39 5.26
CA LYS A 90 -16.06 20.64 4.78
C LYS A 90 -15.08 21.49 3.97
N ASP A 91 -13.79 21.17 3.99
CA ASP A 91 -12.73 21.90 3.30
C ASP A 91 -11.74 20.96 2.61
N LEU A 92 -11.96 20.75 1.30
CA LEU A 92 -11.12 19.92 0.45
C LEU A 92 -9.70 20.49 0.27
N SER A 93 -9.49 21.78 0.53
CA SER A 93 -8.17 22.41 0.42
C SER A 93 -7.24 22.00 1.57
N GLU A 94 -7.79 21.74 2.75
CA GLU A 94 -7.05 21.21 3.89
C GLU A 94 -6.66 19.75 3.63
N ASP A 95 -7.57 18.94 3.12
CA ASP A 95 -7.31 17.54 2.77
C ASP A 95 -6.22 17.38 1.69
N GLU A 96 -6.23 18.26 0.68
CA GLU A 96 -5.20 18.29 -0.34
C GLU A 96 -3.84 18.66 0.25
N ALA A 97 -3.78 19.68 1.10
CA ALA A 97 -2.54 20.10 1.76
C ALA A 97 -1.96 18.97 2.64
N VAL A 98 -2.82 18.25 3.36
CA VAL A 98 -2.44 17.07 4.16
C VAL A 98 -1.90 15.95 3.27
N ALA A 99 -2.54 15.66 2.13
CA ALA A 99 -2.05 14.66 1.19
C ALA A 99 -0.69 15.05 0.59
N GLN A 100 -0.48 16.32 0.26
CA GLN A 100 0.80 16.84 -0.23
C GLN A 100 1.90 16.75 0.84
N ALA A 101 1.60 17.06 2.10
CA ALA A 101 2.53 16.89 3.21
C ALA A 101 2.89 15.41 3.44
N ALA A 102 1.90 14.53 3.38
CA ALA A 102 2.11 13.08 3.43
C ALA A 102 3.03 12.60 2.30
N TRP A 103 2.83 13.13 1.10
CA TRP A 103 3.66 12.80 -0.05
C TRP A 103 5.11 13.30 0.11
N ALA A 104 5.31 14.53 0.57
CA ALA A 104 6.66 15.04 0.84
C ALA A 104 7.41 14.16 1.84
N HIS A 105 6.73 13.71 2.90
CA HIS A 105 7.30 12.76 3.86
C HIS A 105 7.61 11.38 3.23
N ALA A 106 6.70 10.87 2.41
CA ALA A 106 6.90 9.60 1.70
C ALA A 106 8.11 9.66 0.74
N GLN A 107 8.30 10.78 0.05
CA GLN A 107 9.48 10.99 -0.81
C GLN A 107 10.78 10.92 0.00
N ASP A 108 10.83 11.51 1.20
CA ASP A 108 11.99 11.37 2.09
C ASP A 108 12.23 9.91 2.46
N CYS A 109 11.19 9.17 2.86
CA CYS A 109 11.28 7.75 3.18
C CYS A 109 11.81 6.91 1.99
N LEU A 110 11.43 7.24 0.75
CA LEU A 110 11.89 6.54 -0.44
C LEU A 110 13.37 6.81 -0.74
N ASN A 111 13.88 8.01 -0.43
CA ASN A 111 15.17 8.48 -0.89
C ASN A 111 16.30 8.42 0.16
N ASN A 112 15.97 8.44 1.46
CA ASN A 112 16.97 8.54 2.52
C ASN A 112 17.84 7.28 2.73
N GLY A 113 17.50 6.16 2.10
CA GLY A 113 18.24 4.91 2.16
C GLY A 113 18.14 4.15 3.50
N ARG A 114 17.37 4.66 4.45
CA ARG A 114 17.13 4.01 5.74
C ARG A 114 16.23 2.79 5.61
N TYR A 115 15.13 2.92 4.84
CA TYR A 115 14.09 1.91 4.79
C TYR A 115 14.33 0.88 3.68
N ARG A 116 14.23 -0.39 4.04
CA ARG A 116 14.26 -1.51 3.09
C ARG A 116 12.87 -1.81 2.50
N LEU A 117 11.82 -1.29 3.14
CA LEU A 117 10.45 -1.31 2.65
C LEU A 117 9.75 0.00 2.99
N VAL A 118 9.10 0.59 1.99
CA VAL A 118 8.16 1.70 2.15
C VAL A 118 6.80 1.26 1.63
N VAL A 119 5.78 1.41 2.45
CA VAL A 119 4.37 1.18 2.06
C VAL A 119 3.69 2.52 1.88
N LEU A 120 3.12 2.76 0.70
CA LEU A 120 2.29 3.90 0.35
C LEU A 120 0.83 3.43 0.36
N ASP A 121 0.21 3.45 1.55
CA ASP A 121 -1.13 2.89 1.73
C ASP A 121 -2.21 3.91 1.33
N GLU A 122 -3.06 3.50 0.40
CA GLU A 122 -4.17 4.28 -0.16
C GLU A 122 -3.75 5.54 -0.95
N ILE A 123 -2.52 5.61 -1.47
CA ILE A 123 -2.03 6.75 -2.27
C ILE A 123 -2.78 6.93 -3.60
N THR A 124 -3.43 5.88 -4.12
CA THR A 124 -4.14 6.02 -5.40
C THR A 124 -5.32 6.98 -5.32
N TYR A 125 -5.91 7.20 -4.15
CA TYR A 125 -7.02 8.14 -4.00
C TYR A 125 -6.60 9.60 -4.23
N PRO A 126 -5.63 10.18 -3.49
CA PRO A 126 -5.18 11.53 -3.78
C PRO A 126 -4.59 11.70 -5.19
N LEU A 127 -4.06 10.63 -5.79
CA LEU A 127 -3.67 10.65 -7.20
C LEU A 127 -4.88 10.79 -8.13
N ASN A 128 -5.91 9.97 -7.92
CA ASN A 128 -7.12 10.00 -8.75
C ASN A 128 -7.94 11.28 -8.57
N TRP A 129 -7.84 11.94 -7.43
CA TRP A 129 -8.46 13.24 -7.16
C TRP A 129 -7.64 14.42 -7.69
N GLY A 130 -6.41 14.17 -8.20
CA GLY A 130 -5.53 15.21 -8.73
C GLY A 130 -4.83 16.05 -7.66
N TRP A 131 -4.84 15.62 -6.40
CA TRP A 131 -4.13 16.28 -5.29
C TRP A 131 -2.62 16.03 -5.32
N LEU A 132 -2.22 14.91 -5.92
CA LEU A 132 -0.82 14.56 -6.15
C LEU A 132 -0.55 14.44 -7.66
N VAL A 133 0.63 14.88 -8.09
CA VAL A 133 1.06 14.77 -9.47
C VAL A 133 1.57 13.36 -9.73
N LEU A 134 0.91 12.62 -10.64
CA LEU A 134 1.23 11.22 -10.94
C LEU A 134 2.68 11.04 -11.40
N ASP A 135 3.18 11.92 -12.27
CA ASP A 135 4.55 11.85 -12.80
C ASP A 135 5.61 12.02 -11.71
N ASP A 136 5.31 12.83 -10.68
CA ASP A 136 6.20 12.99 -9.52
C ASP A 136 6.27 11.71 -8.70
N VAL A 137 5.12 11.04 -8.48
CA VAL A 137 5.07 9.76 -7.76
C VAL A 137 5.80 8.67 -8.54
N VAL A 138 5.54 8.55 -9.84
CA VAL A 138 6.23 7.60 -10.71
C VAL A 138 7.75 7.83 -10.71
N THR A 139 8.17 9.09 -10.81
CA THR A 139 9.59 9.46 -10.80
C THR A 139 10.23 9.10 -9.46
N ALA A 140 9.63 9.49 -8.34
CA ALA A 140 10.17 9.19 -7.01
C ALA A 140 10.29 7.68 -6.75
N VAL A 141 9.27 6.89 -7.17
CA VAL A 141 9.32 5.43 -7.05
C VAL A 141 10.43 4.83 -7.93
N LYS A 142 10.65 5.35 -9.14
CA LYS A 142 11.71 4.88 -10.05
C LYS A 142 13.12 5.25 -9.57
N THR A 143 13.29 6.42 -8.98
CA THR A 143 14.58 6.97 -8.54
C THR A 143 14.88 6.73 -7.06
N ARG A 144 14.03 5.99 -6.35
CA ARG A 144 14.19 5.64 -4.93
C ARG A 144 15.54 5.03 -4.63
N SER A 145 15.92 5.04 -3.37
CA SER A 145 17.11 4.33 -2.91
C SER A 145 17.14 2.87 -3.44
N PRO A 146 18.26 2.41 -4.02
CA PRO A 146 18.30 1.14 -4.77
C PRO A 146 17.83 -0.09 -3.99
N MET A 147 17.98 -0.07 -2.67
CA MET A 147 17.61 -1.20 -1.81
C MET A 147 16.20 -1.09 -1.24
N THR A 148 15.47 -0.02 -1.51
CA THR A 148 14.13 0.24 -0.97
C THR A 148 13.07 -0.43 -1.81
N ASN A 149 12.40 -1.43 -1.25
CA ASN A 149 11.20 -2.02 -1.84
C ASN A 149 10.00 -1.10 -1.60
N VAL A 150 9.04 -1.10 -2.51
CA VAL A 150 7.84 -0.27 -2.39
C VAL A 150 6.59 -1.13 -2.55
N VAL A 151 5.60 -0.93 -1.68
CA VAL A 151 4.25 -1.45 -1.85
C VAL A 151 3.29 -0.28 -1.95
N ILE A 152 2.53 -0.22 -3.04
CA ILE A 152 1.53 0.80 -3.31
C ILE A 152 0.16 0.15 -3.20
N THR A 153 -0.77 0.77 -2.47
CA THR A 153 -2.14 0.27 -2.38
C THR A 153 -3.17 1.34 -2.74
N GLY A 154 -4.34 0.89 -3.15
CA GLY A 154 -5.53 1.70 -3.37
C GLY A 154 -6.36 1.22 -4.55
N ARG A 155 -7.57 1.76 -4.70
CA ARG A 155 -8.44 1.46 -5.85
C ARG A 155 -7.95 2.22 -7.09
N ASP A 156 -8.34 1.73 -8.25
CA ASP A 156 -8.15 2.41 -9.54
C ASP A 156 -6.71 2.92 -9.74
N ALA A 157 -5.73 2.04 -9.50
CA ALA A 157 -4.32 2.42 -9.66
C ALA A 157 -4.07 2.91 -11.10
N PRO A 158 -3.51 4.12 -11.27
CA PRO A 158 -3.15 4.64 -12.59
C PRO A 158 -2.23 3.69 -13.36
N GLY A 159 -2.45 3.57 -14.69
CA GLY A 159 -1.67 2.69 -15.57
C GLY A 159 -0.16 2.88 -15.44
N ALA A 160 0.30 4.14 -15.29
CA ALA A 160 1.71 4.44 -15.11
C ALA A 160 2.34 3.81 -13.85
N LEU A 161 1.56 3.60 -12.77
CA LEU A 161 2.03 2.85 -11.59
C LEU A 161 2.10 1.35 -11.87
N ILE A 162 1.15 0.81 -12.62
CA ILE A 162 1.17 -0.60 -13.05
C ILE A 162 2.39 -0.87 -13.94
N ASP A 163 2.69 0.04 -14.86
CA ASP A 163 3.80 -0.10 -15.83
C ASP A 163 5.18 -0.15 -15.16
N ILE A 164 5.37 0.53 -14.03
CA ILE A 164 6.62 0.50 -13.28
C ILE A 164 6.69 -0.60 -12.22
N ALA A 165 5.59 -1.30 -11.97
CA ALA A 165 5.52 -2.36 -10.98
C ALA A 165 6.23 -3.64 -11.45
N ASP A 166 6.96 -4.29 -10.56
CA ASP A 166 7.47 -5.65 -10.77
C ASP A 166 6.36 -6.69 -10.58
N THR A 167 5.36 -6.37 -9.76
CA THR A 167 4.16 -7.19 -9.53
C THR A 167 2.97 -6.28 -9.30
N ALA A 168 1.92 -6.46 -10.10
CA ALA A 168 0.63 -5.83 -9.89
C ALA A 168 -0.43 -6.91 -9.62
N THR A 169 -1.25 -6.69 -8.59
CA THR A 169 -2.34 -7.59 -8.20
C THR A 169 -3.63 -6.81 -8.09
N GLU A 170 -4.65 -7.26 -8.81
CA GLU A 170 -6.01 -6.73 -8.70
C GLU A 170 -6.85 -7.61 -7.78
N MET A 171 -7.45 -7.00 -6.76
CA MET A 171 -8.38 -7.65 -5.85
C MET A 171 -9.81 -7.38 -6.31
N ARG A 172 -10.47 -8.42 -6.79
CA ARG A 172 -11.84 -8.35 -7.29
C ARG A 172 -12.86 -8.52 -6.16
N ASN A 173 -13.87 -7.67 -6.14
CA ASN A 173 -15.03 -7.85 -5.27
C ASN A 173 -15.97 -8.90 -5.88
N ILE A 174 -15.96 -10.12 -5.36
CA ILE A 174 -16.91 -11.18 -5.75
C ILE A 174 -18.24 -11.01 -4.99
N LYS A 175 -18.18 -10.62 -3.73
CA LYS A 175 -19.29 -10.23 -2.85
C LYS A 175 -18.73 -9.52 -1.62
N HIS A 176 -19.47 -8.60 -1.07
CA HIS A 176 -19.07 -7.89 0.15
C HIS A 176 -20.17 -7.94 1.20
N ALA A 177 -19.81 -8.12 2.46
CA ALA A 177 -20.77 -8.16 3.56
C ALA A 177 -21.58 -6.85 3.69
N TYR A 178 -20.93 -5.71 3.41
CA TYR A 178 -21.56 -4.40 3.40
C TYR A 178 -22.73 -4.29 2.41
N GLU A 179 -22.68 -4.95 1.25
CA GLU A 179 -23.77 -4.99 0.27
C GLU A 179 -25.06 -5.61 0.84
N LYS A 180 -24.95 -6.35 1.93
CA LYS A 180 -26.05 -6.95 2.69
C LYS A 180 -26.35 -6.21 3.99
N GLY A 181 -25.83 -4.98 4.16
CA GLY A 181 -26.02 -4.17 5.36
C GLY A 181 -25.25 -4.65 6.59
N VAL A 182 -24.27 -5.53 6.42
CA VAL A 182 -23.41 -5.97 7.54
C VAL A 182 -22.34 -4.90 7.79
N LEU A 183 -22.34 -4.34 8.99
CA LEU A 183 -21.36 -3.34 9.41
C LEU A 183 -19.96 -3.93 9.57
N ALA A 184 -18.95 -3.06 9.51
CA ALA A 184 -17.56 -3.42 9.75
C ALA A 184 -17.38 -4.04 11.15
N LYS A 185 -16.61 -5.14 11.23
CA LYS A 185 -16.42 -5.92 12.44
C LYS A 185 -15.00 -5.76 12.96
N LYS A 186 -14.89 -5.37 14.23
CA LYS A 186 -13.60 -5.26 14.94
C LYS A 186 -12.86 -6.61 14.92
N GLY A 187 -11.57 -6.55 14.60
CA GLY A 187 -10.70 -7.73 14.48
C GLY A 187 -10.82 -8.46 13.13
N ILE A 188 -11.74 -8.01 12.24
CA ILE A 188 -11.86 -8.53 10.85
C ILE A 188 -11.64 -7.40 9.84
N ASP A 189 -12.26 -6.24 10.08
CA ASP A 189 -12.22 -5.10 9.17
C ASP A 189 -11.27 -3.98 9.64
N TYR A 190 -11.02 -3.91 10.94
CA TYR A 190 -10.13 -2.94 11.60
C TYR A 190 -9.65 -3.44 12.96
#